data_5cd34bd7ddb7f1f0eba449953f11875c
#
_entry.id   5cd34bd7ddb7f1f0eba449953f11875c
#
_cell.length_a   1.000
_cell.length_b   1.000
_cell.length_c   1.000
_cell.angle_alpha   90.00
_cell.angle_beta   90.00
_cell.angle_gamma   90.00
#
_symmetry.space_group_name_H-M   'P 1'
#
loop_
_entity.id
_entity.type
_entity.pdbx_description
1 polymer ?
#
loop_
_entity_poly.entity_id
_entity_poly.type
_entity_poly.pdbx_seq_one_letter_code
_entity_poly.pdbx_strand_id
1 'polypeptide(L)'
;HPDLVQKLIVADIAPIAYSHSQMRYITAMRLVDLSRVNRRSDAEAQLADQGVEPALCSFFTQSLDVPGKRWKMNLDALADNMTQIMGFPEPASRFEGSTLFLSGAASDYVTPQHRPIIKAMFPAARFAKIPGAGHWLHAEKPREFEAAVRAFLTLD
;
A
#
# COMPACT_ATOMS: atom_id res chain seq x y z
N HIS A 1 13.30 14.82 8.61
CA HIS A 1 13.59 16.13 7.96
C HIS A 1 12.28 16.81 7.53
N PRO A 2 11.40 17.22 8.50
CA PRO A 2 10.12 17.87 8.17
C PRO A 2 10.30 19.17 7.39
N ASP A 3 11.41 19.86 7.61
CA ASP A 3 11.73 21.14 6.95
C ASP A 3 11.93 21.03 5.43
N LEU A 4 12.15 19.80 4.93
CA LEU A 4 12.27 19.53 3.50
C LEU A 4 10.92 19.24 2.82
N VAL A 5 9.86 19.04 3.62
CA VAL A 5 8.53 18.65 3.13
C VAL A 5 7.59 19.85 3.20
N GLN A 6 7.23 20.39 2.05
CA GLN A 6 6.27 21.50 1.96
C GLN A 6 4.83 21.01 2.10
N LYS A 7 4.48 19.91 1.41
CA LYS A 7 3.14 19.31 1.42
C LYS A 7 3.28 17.79 1.44
N LEU A 8 2.43 17.13 2.20
CA LEU A 8 2.41 15.66 2.33
C LEU A 8 1.07 15.12 1.85
N ILE A 9 1.11 14.09 1.00
CA ILE A 9 -0.08 13.32 0.62
C ILE A 9 0.10 11.89 1.11
N VAL A 10 -0.86 11.42 1.89
CA VAL A 10 -0.93 10.04 2.39
C VAL A 10 -2.06 9.34 1.66
N ALA A 11 -1.72 8.34 0.84
CA ALA A 11 -2.68 7.60 0.02
C ALA A 11 -3.13 6.32 0.73
N ASP A 12 -4.35 6.35 1.21
CA ASP A 12 -5.13 5.24 1.76
C ASP A 12 -4.43 4.39 2.83
N ILE A 13 -3.74 5.05 3.76
CA ILE A 13 -3.17 4.43 4.96
C ILE A 13 -3.31 5.36 6.16
N ALA A 14 -3.45 4.79 7.35
CA ALA A 14 -3.47 5.53 8.62
C ALA A 14 -2.23 5.19 9.47
N PRO A 15 -1.78 6.10 10.35
CA PRO A 15 -0.65 5.87 11.25
C PRO A 15 -1.06 5.02 12.46
N ILE A 16 -1.40 3.76 12.19
CA ILE A 16 -1.86 2.77 13.18
C ILE A 16 -1.22 1.41 12.89
N ALA A 17 -1.25 0.52 13.86
CA ALA A 17 -0.99 -0.89 13.62
C ALA A 17 -2.25 -1.56 13.03
N TYR A 18 -2.09 -2.27 11.91
CA TYR A 18 -3.16 -3.03 11.29
C TYR A 18 -3.18 -4.46 11.81
N SER A 19 -4.38 -5.00 12.03
CA SER A 19 -4.58 -6.36 12.54
C SER A 19 -4.46 -7.45 11.47
N HIS A 20 -4.61 -7.11 10.18
CA HIS A 20 -4.44 -8.05 9.09
C HIS A 20 -2.95 -8.25 8.77
N SER A 21 -2.61 -9.42 8.23
CA SER A 21 -1.24 -9.75 7.88
C SER A 21 -1.14 -10.12 6.40
N GLN A 22 -0.05 -9.68 5.77
CA GLN A 22 0.26 -10.02 4.38
C GLN A 22 1.04 -11.35 4.27
N MET A 23 1.23 -12.07 5.38
CA MET A 23 1.98 -13.34 5.41
C MET A 23 1.42 -14.39 4.45
N ARG A 24 0.10 -14.43 4.22
CA ARG A 24 -0.52 -15.36 3.28
C ARG A 24 0.06 -15.23 1.86
N TYR A 25 0.35 -14.00 1.44
CA TYR A 25 0.91 -13.74 0.12
C TYR A 25 2.38 -14.13 0.02
N ILE A 26 3.17 -13.86 1.07
CA ILE A 26 4.56 -14.30 1.14
C ILE A 26 4.62 -15.83 1.09
N THR A 27 3.74 -16.51 1.83
CA THR A 27 3.64 -17.96 1.80
C THR A 27 3.29 -18.48 0.40
N ALA A 28 2.29 -17.89 -0.26
CA ALA A 28 1.92 -18.26 -1.62
C ALA A 28 3.08 -18.04 -2.61
N MET A 29 3.80 -16.93 -2.51
CA MET A 29 4.96 -16.65 -3.36
C MET A 29 6.11 -17.66 -3.14
N ARG A 30 6.35 -18.09 -1.89
CA ARG A 30 7.35 -19.13 -1.57
C ARG A 30 6.98 -20.50 -2.11
N LEU A 31 5.70 -20.81 -2.24
CA LEU A 31 5.21 -22.08 -2.77
C LEU A 31 5.23 -22.17 -4.30
N VAL A 32 5.52 -21.07 -5.01
CA VAL A 32 5.68 -21.10 -6.46
C VAL A 32 6.90 -21.95 -6.83
N ASP A 33 6.68 -23.04 -7.59
CA ASP A 33 7.75 -23.84 -8.17
C ASP A 33 8.37 -23.08 -9.34
N LEU A 34 9.43 -22.33 -9.06
CA LEU A 34 10.12 -21.48 -10.03
C LEU A 34 10.80 -22.31 -11.14
N SER A 35 11.12 -23.59 -10.93
CA SER A 35 11.70 -24.44 -11.96
C SER A 35 10.74 -24.64 -13.15
N ARG A 36 9.42 -24.61 -12.88
CA ARG A 36 8.35 -24.78 -13.87
C ARG A 36 7.89 -23.49 -14.50
N VAL A 37 8.41 -22.34 -14.06
CA VAL A 37 8.03 -21.01 -14.58
C VAL A 37 8.87 -20.67 -15.79
N ASN A 38 8.28 -20.58 -16.98
CA ASN A 38 8.93 -20.16 -18.21
C ASN A 38 8.48 -18.75 -18.64
N ARG A 39 7.33 -18.30 -18.16
CA ARG A 39 6.75 -16.97 -18.35
C ARG A 39 5.97 -16.55 -17.10
N ARG A 40 5.67 -15.26 -16.96
CA ARG A 40 4.98 -14.74 -15.77
C ARG A 40 3.63 -15.41 -15.53
N SER A 41 2.87 -15.70 -16.59
CA SER A 41 1.58 -16.37 -16.47
C SER A 41 1.63 -17.76 -15.84
N ASP A 42 2.78 -18.44 -15.92
CA ASP A 42 2.94 -19.76 -15.25
C ASP A 42 3.02 -19.58 -13.72
N ALA A 43 3.66 -18.50 -13.25
CA ALA A 43 3.68 -18.15 -11.84
C ALA A 43 2.34 -17.57 -11.36
N GLU A 44 1.65 -16.79 -12.20
CA GLU A 44 0.31 -16.28 -11.91
C GLU A 44 -0.69 -17.42 -11.71
N ALA A 45 -0.64 -18.46 -12.54
CA ALA A 45 -1.47 -19.64 -12.39
C ALA A 45 -1.20 -20.35 -11.03
N GLN A 46 0.06 -20.55 -10.68
CA GLN A 46 0.42 -21.17 -9.39
C GLN A 46 -0.02 -20.33 -8.20
N LEU A 47 0.07 -18.99 -8.28
CA LEU A 47 -0.45 -18.08 -7.24
C LEU A 47 -1.97 -18.15 -7.13
N ALA A 48 -2.68 -18.21 -8.27
CA ALA A 48 -4.13 -18.36 -8.30
C ALA A 48 -4.58 -19.68 -7.67
N ASP A 49 -3.85 -20.77 -7.91
CA ASP A 49 -4.08 -22.08 -7.27
C ASP A 49 -3.89 -22.02 -5.74
N GLN A 50 -3.10 -21.06 -5.23
CA GLN A 50 -2.95 -20.76 -3.79
C GLN A 50 -4.03 -19.79 -3.26
N GLY A 51 -5.02 -19.43 -4.08
CA GLY A 51 -6.10 -18.53 -3.69
C GLY A 51 -5.73 -17.04 -3.70
N VAL A 52 -4.69 -16.67 -4.42
CA VAL A 52 -4.33 -15.24 -4.61
C VAL A 52 -5.24 -14.65 -5.70
N GLU A 53 -5.78 -13.48 -5.43
CA GLU A 53 -6.68 -12.77 -6.34
C GLU A 53 -5.94 -12.39 -7.65
N PRO A 54 -6.59 -12.44 -8.84
CA PRO A 54 -5.93 -12.24 -10.15
C PRO A 54 -5.13 -10.93 -10.26
N ALA A 55 -5.67 -9.83 -9.73
CA ALA A 55 -4.98 -8.54 -9.75
C ALA A 55 -3.67 -8.58 -8.95
N LEU A 56 -3.66 -9.30 -7.82
CA LEU A 56 -2.46 -9.48 -6.99
C LEU A 56 -1.46 -10.46 -7.62
N CYS A 57 -1.93 -11.50 -8.33
CA CYS A 57 -1.04 -12.39 -9.08
C CYS A 57 -0.20 -11.59 -10.08
N SER A 58 -0.84 -10.76 -10.91
CA SER A 58 -0.14 -9.90 -11.87
C SER A 58 0.76 -8.88 -11.20
N PHE A 59 0.35 -8.32 -10.07
CA PHE A 59 1.17 -7.37 -9.30
C PHE A 59 2.45 -8.05 -8.76
N PHE A 60 2.32 -9.19 -8.11
CA PHE A 60 3.47 -9.89 -7.53
C PHE A 60 4.46 -10.36 -8.58
N THR A 61 3.97 -10.88 -9.72
CA THR A 61 4.84 -11.37 -10.79
C THR A 61 5.65 -10.29 -11.51
N GLN A 62 5.36 -8.99 -11.30
CA GLN A 62 6.22 -7.89 -11.74
C GLN A 62 7.61 -7.96 -11.07
N SER A 63 7.67 -8.47 -9.84
CA SER A 63 8.93 -8.67 -9.11
C SER A 63 9.62 -10.01 -9.42
N LEU A 64 9.09 -10.80 -10.36
CA LEU A 64 9.68 -12.07 -10.74
C LEU A 64 10.73 -11.88 -11.85
N ASP A 65 11.94 -12.38 -11.58
CA ASP A 65 13.01 -12.56 -12.56
C ASP A 65 12.84 -13.97 -13.18
N VAL A 66 12.10 -14.05 -14.29
CA VAL A 66 11.79 -15.32 -14.93
C VAL A 66 13.05 -16.03 -15.44
N PRO A 67 14.00 -15.37 -16.13
CA PRO A 67 15.24 -16.01 -16.55
C PRO A 67 16.09 -16.48 -15.36
N GLY A 68 16.18 -15.68 -14.30
CA GLY A 68 16.94 -15.98 -13.09
C GLY A 68 16.24 -16.93 -12.12
N LYS A 69 15.00 -17.35 -12.43
CA LYS A 69 14.19 -18.26 -11.58
C LYS A 69 14.14 -17.82 -10.11
N ARG A 70 13.90 -16.53 -9.87
CA ARG A 70 13.92 -15.98 -8.51
C ARG A 70 12.97 -14.80 -8.37
N TRP A 71 12.48 -14.60 -7.16
CA TRP A 71 11.87 -13.35 -6.76
C TRP A 71 12.94 -12.29 -6.56
N LYS A 72 12.70 -11.07 -7.04
CA LYS A 72 13.59 -9.91 -6.79
C LYS A 72 13.45 -9.39 -5.37
N MET A 73 12.29 -9.61 -4.75
CA MET A 73 12.05 -9.28 -3.34
C MET A 73 12.68 -10.34 -2.42
N ASN A 74 13.23 -9.89 -1.30
CA ASN A 74 13.67 -10.76 -0.23
C ASN A 74 12.45 -11.19 0.62
N LEU A 75 11.83 -12.31 0.24
CA LEU A 75 10.63 -12.81 0.90
C LEU A 75 10.88 -13.22 2.37
N ASP A 76 12.11 -13.64 2.70
CA ASP A 76 12.47 -14.02 4.07
C ASP A 76 12.55 -12.79 4.96
N ALA A 77 13.23 -11.74 4.52
CA ALA A 77 13.28 -10.48 5.25
C ALA A 77 11.88 -9.86 5.44
N LEU A 78 11.00 -9.94 4.42
CA LEU A 78 9.62 -9.47 4.53
C LEU A 78 8.84 -10.30 5.56
N ALA A 79 9.00 -11.61 5.57
CA ALA A 79 8.32 -12.49 6.53
C ALA A 79 8.78 -12.21 7.97
N ASP A 80 10.10 -12.14 8.19
CA ASP A 80 10.70 -11.94 9.51
C ASP A 80 10.33 -10.59 10.13
N ASN A 81 10.09 -9.59 9.29
CA ASN A 81 9.74 -8.24 9.72
C ASN A 81 8.24 -7.90 9.55
N MET A 82 7.38 -8.87 9.24
CA MET A 82 5.97 -8.60 8.94
C MET A 82 5.25 -7.85 10.06
N THR A 83 5.49 -8.17 11.31
CA THR A 83 4.90 -7.49 12.47
C THR A 83 5.28 -6.00 12.50
N GLN A 84 6.53 -5.68 12.16
CA GLN A 84 6.98 -4.29 12.10
C GLN A 84 6.40 -3.56 10.89
N ILE A 85 6.27 -4.25 9.73
CA ILE A 85 5.68 -3.71 8.51
C ILE A 85 4.21 -3.37 8.72
N MET A 86 3.47 -4.21 9.45
CA MET A 86 2.05 -3.99 9.76
C MET A 86 1.82 -3.06 10.96
N GLY A 87 2.89 -2.75 11.69
CA GLY A 87 2.87 -1.83 12.81
C GLY A 87 3.06 -0.38 12.38
N PHE A 88 2.89 0.51 13.34
CA PHE A 88 3.26 1.91 13.22
C PHE A 88 4.02 2.33 14.48
N PRO A 89 5.26 2.81 14.37
CA PRO A 89 6.02 3.24 15.54
C PRO A 89 5.42 4.51 16.14
N GLU A 90 5.52 4.68 17.44
CA GLU A 90 5.15 5.96 18.06
C GLU A 90 6.08 7.07 17.52
N PRO A 91 5.53 8.12 16.92
CA PRO A 91 6.34 9.18 16.36
C PRO A 91 6.90 10.06 17.47
N ALA A 92 8.17 10.42 17.33
CA ALA A 92 8.83 11.33 18.24
C ALA A 92 8.35 12.80 18.11
N SER A 93 7.64 13.14 17.03
CA SER A 93 7.22 14.50 16.71
C SER A 93 5.96 14.52 15.82
N ARG A 94 5.34 15.70 15.73
CA ARG A 94 4.22 15.99 14.82
C ARG A 94 4.75 16.59 13.52
N PHE A 95 4.01 16.42 12.44
CA PHE A 95 4.22 17.15 11.21
C PHE A 95 3.14 18.24 11.07
N GLU A 96 3.54 19.49 11.24
CA GLU A 96 2.63 20.65 11.24
C GLU A 96 2.29 21.12 9.81
N GLY A 97 2.98 20.61 8.80
CA GLY A 97 2.83 20.99 7.41
C GLY A 97 1.49 20.57 6.81
N SER A 98 1.15 21.20 5.69
CA SER A 98 -0.08 20.90 4.94
C SER A 98 -0.09 19.43 4.53
N THR A 99 -1.13 18.69 4.95
CA THR A 99 -1.23 17.24 4.73
C THR A 99 -2.60 16.88 4.16
N LEU A 100 -2.63 16.01 3.15
CA LEU A 100 -3.85 15.40 2.60
C LEU A 100 -3.84 13.89 2.89
N PHE A 101 -4.86 13.40 3.59
CA PHE A 101 -5.20 11.99 3.64
C PHE A 101 -6.25 11.72 2.57
N LEU A 102 -5.82 11.08 1.47
CA LEU A 102 -6.65 10.74 0.31
C LEU A 102 -6.95 9.24 0.33
N SER A 103 -8.21 8.86 0.47
CA SER A 103 -8.61 7.46 0.60
C SER A 103 -9.66 7.05 -0.43
N GLY A 104 -9.77 5.74 -0.70
CA GLY A 104 -10.87 5.18 -1.45
C GLY A 104 -12.16 5.18 -0.63
N ALA A 105 -13.31 5.49 -1.25
CA ALA A 105 -14.58 5.49 -0.54
C ALA A 105 -15.04 4.09 -0.12
N ALA A 106 -14.60 3.05 -0.86
CA ALA A 106 -14.85 1.64 -0.57
C ALA A 106 -13.71 0.97 0.23
N SER A 107 -12.69 1.74 0.65
CA SER A 107 -11.59 1.25 1.46
C SER A 107 -11.87 1.42 2.95
N ASP A 108 -11.40 0.47 3.76
CA ASP A 108 -11.45 0.47 5.23
C ASP A 108 -10.11 0.84 5.88
N TYR A 109 -9.08 1.12 5.09
CA TYR A 109 -7.76 1.50 5.62
C TYR A 109 -7.77 2.85 6.35
N VAL A 110 -8.58 3.82 5.88
CA VAL A 110 -8.73 5.12 6.55
C VAL A 110 -10.19 5.36 6.88
N THR A 111 -10.57 5.04 8.13
CA THR A 111 -11.94 5.21 8.61
C THR A 111 -12.10 6.49 9.43
N PRO A 112 -13.35 6.94 9.72
CA PRO A 112 -13.59 8.07 10.62
C PRO A 112 -12.96 7.90 12.00
N GLN A 113 -12.87 6.68 12.50
CA GLN A 113 -12.28 6.33 13.80
C GLN A 113 -10.77 6.63 13.87
N HIS A 114 -10.09 6.64 12.73
CA HIS A 114 -8.66 6.96 12.66
C HIS A 114 -8.37 8.46 12.67
N ARG A 115 -9.40 9.32 12.45
CA ARG A 115 -9.20 10.79 12.38
C ARG A 115 -8.58 11.41 13.62
N PRO A 116 -8.95 11.04 14.86
CA PRO A 116 -8.32 11.62 16.05
C PRO A 116 -6.82 11.37 16.11
N ILE A 117 -6.38 10.12 15.86
CA ILE A 117 -4.94 9.77 15.85
C ILE A 117 -4.20 10.48 14.71
N ILE A 118 -4.81 10.53 13.51
CA ILE A 118 -4.23 11.27 12.38
C ILE A 118 -4.07 12.75 12.75
N LYS A 119 -5.09 13.40 13.32
CA LYS A 119 -5.03 14.81 13.70
C LYS A 119 -4.05 15.09 14.84
N ALA A 120 -3.82 14.12 15.72
CA ALA A 120 -2.82 14.26 16.77
C ALA A 120 -1.39 14.35 16.21
N MET A 121 -1.12 13.66 15.08
CA MET A 121 0.19 13.61 14.43
C MET A 121 0.34 14.62 13.29
N PHE A 122 -0.76 14.94 12.61
CA PHE A 122 -0.87 15.84 11.46
C PHE A 122 -1.98 16.86 11.72
N PRO A 123 -1.77 17.88 12.55
CA PRO A 123 -2.83 18.83 12.94
C PRO A 123 -3.49 19.51 11.74
N ALA A 124 -2.71 19.85 10.70
CA ALA A 124 -3.16 20.44 9.45
C ALA A 124 -3.77 19.45 8.44
N ALA A 125 -3.97 18.17 8.83
CA ALA A 125 -4.49 17.15 7.91
C ALA A 125 -5.89 17.52 7.38
N ARG A 126 -6.04 17.42 6.07
CA ARG A 126 -7.30 17.43 5.33
C ARG A 126 -7.63 16.02 4.88
N PHE A 127 -8.91 15.73 4.70
CA PHE A 127 -9.38 14.40 4.30
C PHE A 127 -10.20 14.51 3.03
N ALA A 128 -9.90 13.67 2.04
CA ALA A 128 -10.69 13.50 0.85
C ALA A 128 -10.90 12.02 0.53
N LYS A 129 -12.01 11.70 -0.13
CA LYS A 129 -12.32 10.35 -0.59
C LYS A 129 -12.59 10.33 -2.09
N ILE A 130 -12.08 9.30 -2.77
CA ILE A 130 -12.37 9.03 -4.17
C ILE A 130 -13.57 8.08 -4.25
N PRO A 131 -14.72 8.52 -4.79
CA PRO A 131 -15.91 7.69 -4.91
C PRO A 131 -15.65 6.43 -5.75
N GLY A 132 -16.12 5.28 -5.28
CA GLY A 132 -16.02 3.99 -5.98
C GLY A 132 -14.61 3.43 -6.11
N ALA A 133 -13.62 3.98 -5.40
CA ALA A 133 -12.27 3.42 -5.30
C ALA A 133 -12.12 2.60 -4.02
N GLY A 134 -11.39 1.48 -4.11
CA GLY A 134 -10.89 0.70 -2.99
C GLY A 134 -9.51 1.19 -2.55
N HIS A 135 -8.70 0.26 -2.00
CA HIS A 135 -7.36 0.56 -1.53
C HIS A 135 -6.39 1.01 -2.65
N TRP A 136 -6.55 0.50 -3.85
CA TRP A 136 -5.71 0.85 -4.99
C TRP A 136 -6.28 2.02 -5.80
N LEU A 137 -6.67 3.07 -5.08
CA LEU A 137 -7.34 4.25 -5.64
C LEU A 137 -6.61 4.87 -6.84
N HIS A 138 -5.28 4.85 -6.86
CA HIS A 138 -4.46 5.36 -7.96
C HIS A 138 -4.52 4.48 -9.23
N ALA A 139 -4.78 3.19 -9.09
CA ALA A 139 -4.94 2.25 -10.20
C ALA A 139 -6.40 2.11 -10.62
N GLU A 140 -7.33 2.11 -9.66
CA GLU A 140 -8.77 1.95 -9.91
C GLU A 140 -9.41 3.22 -10.47
N LYS A 141 -8.93 4.40 -10.03
CA LYS A 141 -9.48 5.73 -10.39
C LYS A 141 -8.35 6.74 -10.65
N PRO A 142 -7.49 6.48 -11.68
CA PRO A 142 -6.29 7.28 -11.90
C PRO A 142 -6.55 8.75 -12.19
N ARG A 143 -7.64 9.09 -12.91
CA ARG A 143 -7.98 10.48 -13.24
C ARG A 143 -8.43 11.26 -12.02
N GLU A 144 -9.28 10.66 -11.20
CA GLU A 144 -9.79 11.25 -9.96
C GLU A 144 -8.67 11.39 -8.93
N PHE A 145 -7.78 10.40 -8.86
CA PHE A 145 -6.58 10.46 -8.02
C PHE A 145 -5.68 11.62 -8.43
N GLU A 146 -5.34 11.71 -9.71
CA GLU A 146 -4.51 12.80 -10.25
C GLU A 146 -5.16 14.18 -9.99
N ALA A 147 -6.45 14.31 -10.23
CA ALA A 147 -7.19 15.57 -10.01
C ALA A 147 -7.13 16.00 -8.54
N ALA A 148 -7.33 15.06 -7.59
CA ALA A 148 -7.27 15.35 -6.16
C ALA A 148 -5.85 15.76 -5.72
N VAL A 149 -4.83 15.07 -6.22
CA VAL A 149 -3.42 15.37 -5.96
C VAL A 149 -3.07 16.78 -6.49
N ARG A 150 -3.40 17.08 -7.75
CA ARG A 150 -3.15 18.39 -8.36
C ARG A 150 -3.86 19.49 -7.60
N ALA A 151 -5.13 19.32 -7.28
CA ALA A 151 -5.90 20.30 -6.52
C ALA A 151 -5.24 20.62 -5.18
N PHE A 152 -4.77 19.61 -4.45
CA PHE A 152 -4.10 19.82 -3.17
C PHE A 152 -2.73 20.51 -3.32
N LEU A 153 -1.95 20.13 -4.33
CA LEU A 153 -0.61 20.72 -4.56
C LEU A 153 -0.68 22.19 -4.98
N THR A 154 -1.76 22.62 -5.64
CA THR A 154 -1.98 24.00 -6.08
C THR A 154 -2.67 24.91 -5.04
N LEU A 155 -3.16 24.34 -3.92
CA LEU A 155 -3.66 25.16 -2.80
C LEU A 155 -2.50 25.88 -2.13
N ASP A 156 -2.66 27.17 -1.83
CA ASP A 156 -1.73 27.96 -1.02
C ASP A 156 -1.83 27.62 0.47
#